data_14098a9d1520e19ab4b341533b886e41
#
_entry.id   14098a9d1520e19ab4b341533b886e41
#
_cell.length_a   1.000
_cell.length_b   1.000
_cell.length_c   1.000
_cell.angle_alpha   90.00
_cell.angle_beta   90.00
_cell.angle_gamma   90.00
#
_symmetry.space_group_name_H-M   'P 1'
#
loop_
_entity.id
_entity.type
_entity.pdbx_description
1 polymer ?
#
loop_
_entity_poly.entity_id
_entity_poly.type
_entity_poly.pdbx_seq_one_letter_code
_entity_poly.pdbx_strand_id
1 'polypeptide(L)'
;MVVTLTNTVRWLERWGHEVRVLSPEGFRTMPMPTYPEIPLALFPGPKVARIIRECDPDAIHIATEGPLGIAARAHCVKRGLAFTTAYHTCFPEYVKPRFGVPLGITYAWLRRFHAASSAVLVATPAIRALLEARGFANIVDWSRGVDTDLFTPGESRFVELPRPVFLFVGRVAVEKNLPGFLALDLPGTKLVVGDGPQRAALQERYPDAVFVGAKTGVELASYYQRADVFVFPSRTDTFGLVLVEAMACGTPVAAFPVRGPIDVVKDPAVGVLDNDLGAAALAALALDRENVRRYGQRYSWEYSSRQFVSSLVPARNLESALAQAA
;
A
#
# COMPACT_ATOMS: atom_id res chain seq x y z
N MET A 1 1.25 -2.97 2.04
CA MET A 1 2.56 -3.63 1.86
C MET A 1 2.41 -5.15 1.76
N VAL A 2 1.85 -5.86 2.74
CA VAL A 2 1.73 -7.34 2.69
C VAL A 2 1.06 -7.81 1.39
N VAL A 3 -0.12 -7.28 1.05
CA VAL A 3 -0.84 -7.62 -0.20
C VAL A 3 0.03 -7.44 -1.44
N THR A 4 0.78 -6.33 -1.53
CA THR A 4 1.67 -6.08 -2.66
C THR A 4 2.75 -7.14 -2.78
N LEU A 5 3.47 -7.40 -1.68
CA LEU A 5 4.55 -8.39 -1.70
C LEU A 5 4.04 -9.80 -1.97
N THR A 6 2.92 -10.21 -1.35
CA THR A 6 2.32 -11.53 -1.58
C THR A 6 1.97 -11.75 -3.06
N ASN A 7 1.35 -10.74 -3.71
CA ASN A 7 1.00 -10.87 -5.13
C ASN A 7 2.24 -10.81 -6.03
N THR A 8 3.23 -9.98 -5.69
CA THR A 8 4.50 -9.97 -6.42
C THR A 8 5.19 -11.34 -6.34
N VAL A 9 5.29 -11.93 -5.16
CA VAL A 9 5.86 -13.28 -4.97
C VAL A 9 5.12 -14.32 -5.83
N ARG A 10 3.78 -14.34 -5.78
CA ARG A 10 2.96 -15.25 -6.61
C ARG A 10 3.28 -15.15 -8.09
N TRP A 11 3.47 -13.94 -8.62
CA TRP A 11 3.80 -13.74 -10.02
C TRP A 11 5.23 -14.17 -10.35
N LEU A 12 6.20 -13.90 -9.48
CA LEU A 12 7.56 -14.35 -9.65
C LEU A 12 7.63 -15.88 -9.69
N GLU A 13 6.98 -16.57 -8.74
CA GLU A 13 6.91 -18.02 -8.70
C GLU A 13 6.24 -18.62 -9.95
N ARG A 14 5.16 -17.98 -10.45
CA ARG A 14 4.54 -18.36 -11.73
C ARG A 14 5.48 -18.25 -12.93
N TRP A 15 6.43 -17.33 -12.88
CA TRP A 15 7.45 -17.16 -13.92
C TRP A 15 8.69 -18.04 -13.70
N GLY A 16 8.65 -18.92 -12.69
CA GLY A 16 9.71 -19.89 -12.41
C GLY A 16 10.86 -19.37 -11.55
N HIS A 17 10.70 -18.20 -10.89
CA HIS A 17 11.67 -17.71 -9.93
C HIS A 17 11.47 -18.40 -8.57
N GLU A 18 12.57 -18.78 -7.93
CA GLU A 18 12.57 -19.20 -6.53
C GLU A 18 12.61 -17.94 -5.65
N VAL A 19 11.61 -17.76 -4.77
CA VAL A 19 11.48 -16.57 -3.94
C VAL A 19 11.57 -16.93 -2.46
N ARG A 20 12.56 -16.38 -1.76
CA ARG A 20 12.70 -16.53 -0.31
C ARG A 20 12.28 -15.24 0.40
N VAL A 21 11.16 -15.28 1.11
CA VAL A 21 10.66 -14.16 1.92
C VAL A 21 11.14 -14.28 3.36
N LEU A 22 11.79 -13.22 3.87
CA LEU A 22 12.11 -13.08 5.29
C LEU A 22 11.08 -12.18 5.95
N SER A 23 10.23 -12.76 6.78
CA SER A 23 9.25 -12.06 7.62
C SER A 23 9.65 -12.13 9.10
N PRO A 24 9.03 -11.38 10.00
CA PRO A 24 9.24 -11.50 11.44
C PRO A 24 8.94 -12.89 11.99
N GLU A 25 8.14 -13.68 11.27
CA GLU A 25 7.89 -15.08 11.60
C GLU A 25 9.20 -15.88 11.66
N GLY A 26 9.34 -16.68 12.69
CA GLY A 26 10.57 -17.43 12.94
C GLY A 26 11.71 -16.62 13.59
N PHE A 27 11.48 -15.34 13.94
CA PHE A 27 12.35 -14.54 14.80
C PHE A 27 11.72 -14.35 16.19
N ARG A 28 12.54 -14.04 17.19
CA ARG A 28 12.01 -13.47 18.44
C ARG A 28 11.52 -12.08 18.14
N THR A 29 10.30 -11.76 18.56
CA THR A 29 9.68 -10.46 18.27
C THR A 29 9.19 -9.76 19.53
N MET A 30 9.03 -8.44 19.43
CA MET A 30 8.27 -7.62 20.35
C MET A 30 7.22 -6.83 19.56
N PRO A 31 6.06 -6.51 20.16
CA PRO A 31 5.07 -5.67 19.51
C PRO A 31 5.62 -4.25 19.28
N MET A 32 5.29 -3.67 18.14
CA MET A 32 5.63 -2.27 17.86
C MET A 32 4.84 -1.36 18.82
N PRO A 33 5.47 -0.38 19.49
CA PRO A 33 4.74 0.63 20.26
C PRO A 33 3.67 1.31 19.41
N THR A 34 2.46 1.45 19.93
CA THR A 34 1.25 2.00 19.26
C THR A 34 0.62 1.13 18.17
N TYR A 35 1.29 0.07 17.71
CA TYR A 35 0.78 -0.89 16.71
C TYR A 35 1.17 -2.31 17.13
N PRO A 36 0.58 -2.87 18.20
CA PRO A 36 0.97 -4.17 18.77
C PRO A 36 0.79 -5.34 17.79
N GLU A 37 -0.02 -5.15 16.76
CA GLU A 37 -0.19 -6.11 15.67
C GLU A 37 1.00 -6.19 14.71
N ILE A 38 1.98 -5.26 14.81
CA ILE A 38 3.20 -5.28 13.99
C ILE A 38 4.35 -5.85 14.82
N PRO A 39 4.78 -7.11 14.56
CA PRO A 39 5.90 -7.69 15.26
C PRO A 39 7.23 -7.11 14.77
N LEU A 40 8.08 -6.69 15.67
CA LEU A 40 9.45 -6.24 15.40
C LEU A 40 10.44 -7.32 15.79
N ALA A 41 11.26 -7.79 14.84
CA ALA A 41 12.27 -8.80 15.11
C ALA A 41 13.39 -8.27 16.03
N LEU A 42 13.74 -9.05 17.06
CA LEU A 42 14.80 -8.71 18.01
C LEU A 42 16.12 -9.33 17.54
N PHE A 43 17.17 -8.52 17.48
CA PHE A 43 18.54 -8.93 17.12
C PHE A 43 18.64 -9.82 15.88
N PRO A 44 17.98 -9.48 14.75
CA PRO A 44 17.87 -10.38 13.60
C PRO A 44 19.18 -10.55 12.82
N GLY A 45 20.20 -9.70 13.04
CA GLY A 45 21.41 -9.61 12.23
C GLY A 45 22.10 -10.94 11.93
N PRO A 46 22.50 -11.75 12.93
CA PRO A 46 23.20 -13.01 12.68
C PRO A 46 22.40 -14.00 11.85
N LYS A 47 21.08 -14.12 12.12
CA LYS A 47 20.19 -15.03 11.40
C LYS A 47 19.91 -14.56 9.97
N VAL A 48 19.67 -13.27 9.76
CA VAL A 48 19.50 -12.67 8.42
C VAL A 48 20.77 -12.89 7.59
N ALA A 49 21.95 -12.58 8.15
CA ALA A 49 23.22 -12.78 7.46
C ALA A 49 23.49 -14.24 7.09
N ARG A 50 23.08 -15.18 7.94
CA ARG A 50 23.19 -16.61 7.66
C ARG A 50 22.28 -17.02 6.52
N ILE A 51 20.99 -16.61 6.57
CA ILE A 51 20.01 -16.97 5.53
C ILE A 51 20.43 -16.41 4.17
N ILE A 52 20.89 -15.15 4.08
CA ILE A 52 21.35 -14.56 2.81
C ILE A 52 22.53 -15.36 2.24
N ARG A 53 23.47 -15.79 3.07
CA ARG A 53 24.61 -16.61 2.61
C ARG A 53 24.21 -18.01 2.16
N GLU A 54 23.28 -18.65 2.89
CA GLU A 54 22.80 -20.01 2.57
C GLU A 54 21.95 -20.03 1.30
N CYS A 55 21.15 -18.99 1.06
CA CYS A 55 20.33 -18.88 -0.14
C CYS A 55 21.13 -18.44 -1.38
N ASP A 56 22.24 -17.73 -1.19
CA ASP A 56 23.06 -17.14 -2.26
C ASP A 56 22.24 -16.52 -3.40
N PRO A 57 21.39 -15.52 -3.11
CA PRO A 57 20.38 -15.05 -4.04
C PRO A 57 20.96 -14.25 -5.21
N ASP A 58 20.36 -14.40 -6.42
CA ASP A 58 20.69 -13.61 -7.60
C ASP A 58 20.33 -12.12 -7.43
N ALA A 59 19.24 -11.82 -6.69
CA ALA A 59 18.81 -10.46 -6.41
C ALA A 59 18.26 -10.33 -4.98
N ILE A 60 18.45 -9.15 -4.37
CA ILE A 60 18.00 -8.85 -3.01
C ILE A 60 17.11 -7.62 -3.04
N HIS A 61 15.90 -7.75 -2.48
CA HIS A 61 14.99 -6.63 -2.26
C HIS A 61 14.70 -6.45 -0.77
N ILE A 62 14.87 -5.23 -0.25
CA ILE A 62 14.59 -4.88 1.14
C ILE A 62 13.33 -4.02 1.16
N ALA A 63 12.22 -4.64 1.51
CA ALA A 63 10.90 -4.04 1.39
C ALA A 63 10.56 -3.02 2.51
N THR A 64 11.26 -3.04 3.63
CA THR A 64 10.95 -2.17 4.79
C THR A 64 12.20 -1.72 5.53
N GLU A 65 12.08 -0.58 6.22
CA GLU A 65 13.12 0.04 7.04
C GLU A 65 13.13 -0.50 8.50
N GLY A 66 12.35 -1.55 8.77
CA GLY A 66 12.30 -2.19 10.08
C GLY A 66 13.56 -2.98 10.44
N PRO A 67 13.60 -3.64 11.63
CA PRO A 67 14.79 -4.33 12.12
C PRO A 67 15.37 -5.37 11.16
N LEU A 68 14.51 -6.11 10.43
CA LEU A 68 14.95 -7.07 9.41
C LEU A 68 15.62 -6.37 8.23
N GLY A 69 15.01 -5.28 7.72
CA GLY A 69 15.57 -4.51 6.63
C GLY A 69 16.90 -3.83 7.01
N ILE A 70 17.00 -3.29 8.23
CA ILE A 70 18.26 -2.73 8.75
C ILE A 70 19.36 -3.81 8.79
N ALA A 71 19.02 -5.01 9.26
CA ALA A 71 19.98 -6.13 9.34
C ALA A 71 20.41 -6.61 7.94
N ALA A 72 19.46 -6.76 7.01
CA ALA A 72 19.75 -7.14 5.63
C ALA A 72 20.64 -6.11 4.94
N ARG A 73 20.26 -4.81 5.04
CA ARG A 73 21.06 -3.70 4.51
C ARG A 73 22.49 -3.70 5.07
N ALA A 74 22.64 -3.83 6.38
CA ALA A 74 23.96 -3.86 7.02
C ALA A 74 24.81 -5.01 6.49
N HIS A 75 24.23 -6.19 6.29
CA HIS A 75 24.90 -7.35 5.71
C HIS A 75 25.32 -7.08 4.26
N CYS A 76 24.40 -6.60 3.42
CA CYS A 76 24.66 -6.30 2.01
C CYS A 76 25.78 -5.28 1.86
N VAL A 77 25.69 -4.15 2.57
CA VAL A 77 26.74 -3.11 2.54
C VAL A 77 28.11 -3.66 2.98
N LYS A 78 28.15 -4.45 4.07
CA LYS A 78 29.40 -5.05 4.55
C LYS A 78 30.01 -6.04 3.54
N ARG A 79 29.20 -6.68 2.72
CA ARG A 79 29.63 -7.70 1.74
C ARG A 79 29.74 -7.18 0.31
N GLY A 80 29.43 -5.91 0.06
CA GLY A 80 29.41 -5.36 -1.30
C GLY A 80 28.31 -5.94 -2.18
N LEU A 81 27.23 -6.47 -1.58
CA LEU A 81 26.09 -7.00 -2.33
C LEU A 81 25.16 -5.85 -2.73
N ALA A 82 24.79 -5.81 -4.01
CA ALA A 82 23.80 -4.88 -4.50
C ALA A 82 22.39 -5.31 -4.03
N PHE A 83 21.52 -4.32 -3.81
CA PHE A 83 20.13 -4.57 -3.39
C PHE A 83 19.25 -3.40 -3.79
N THR A 84 17.94 -3.68 -3.91
CA THR A 84 16.92 -2.65 -4.09
C THR A 84 16.11 -2.46 -2.82
N THR A 85 15.45 -1.31 -2.70
CA THR A 85 14.56 -0.99 -1.57
C THR A 85 13.23 -0.47 -2.08
N ALA A 86 12.22 -0.38 -1.22
CA ALA A 86 10.96 0.27 -1.56
C ALA A 86 10.50 1.23 -0.46
N TYR A 87 9.87 2.34 -0.88
CA TYR A 87 9.21 3.28 0.00
C TYR A 87 7.70 3.02 -0.04
N HIS A 88 7.21 2.26 0.94
CA HIS A 88 5.82 1.82 0.98
C HIS A 88 4.88 2.75 1.76
N THR A 89 5.43 3.51 2.71
CA THR A 89 4.62 4.25 3.69
C THR A 89 5.25 5.61 3.97
N CYS A 90 4.43 6.66 4.04
CA CYS A 90 4.86 7.98 4.49
C CYS A 90 5.16 7.97 6.00
N PHE A 91 6.14 7.14 6.39
CA PHE A 91 6.51 6.93 7.80
C PHE A 91 6.79 8.24 8.57
N PRO A 92 7.50 9.24 8.02
CA PRO A 92 7.73 10.52 8.70
C PRO A 92 6.44 11.25 9.09
N GLU A 93 5.44 11.23 8.21
CA GLU A 93 4.13 11.87 8.43
C GLU A 93 3.33 11.18 9.55
N TYR A 94 3.60 9.91 9.82
CA TYR A 94 2.99 9.19 10.95
C TYR A 94 3.75 9.35 12.26
N VAL A 95 5.07 9.45 12.20
CA VAL A 95 5.95 9.60 13.38
C VAL A 95 5.81 10.98 14.01
N LYS A 96 5.73 12.03 13.18
CA LYS A 96 5.65 13.42 13.68
C LYS A 96 4.46 13.67 14.62
N PRO A 97 3.20 13.34 14.26
CA PRO A 97 2.04 13.58 15.13
C PRO A 97 2.06 12.75 16.42
N ARG A 98 2.73 11.57 16.39
CA ARG A 98 2.72 10.63 17.52
C ARG A 98 3.86 10.84 18.51
N PHE A 99 5.03 11.17 18.01
CA PHE A 99 6.26 11.19 18.81
C PHE A 99 6.94 12.57 18.80
N GLY A 100 6.37 13.56 18.11
CA GLY A 100 6.93 14.91 18.03
C GLY A 100 8.26 15.00 17.27
N VAL A 101 8.73 13.92 16.64
CA VAL A 101 10.01 13.91 15.93
C VAL A 101 9.92 14.79 14.67
N PRO A 102 10.83 15.77 14.49
CA PRO A 102 10.82 16.62 13.31
C PRO A 102 10.97 15.82 12.00
N LEU A 103 10.18 16.17 10.98
CA LEU A 103 10.21 15.51 9.66
C LEU A 103 11.62 15.45 9.04
N GLY A 104 12.41 16.51 9.22
CA GLY A 104 13.79 16.58 8.69
C GLY A 104 14.69 15.46 9.21
N ILE A 105 14.59 15.13 10.50
CA ILE A 105 15.37 14.05 11.13
C ILE A 105 14.95 12.71 10.58
N THR A 106 13.63 12.45 10.52
CA THR A 106 13.09 11.17 10.04
C THR A 106 13.44 10.96 8.55
N TYR A 107 13.32 12.00 7.72
CA TYR A 107 13.71 11.91 6.31
C TYR A 107 15.23 11.78 6.12
N ALA A 108 16.06 12.41 6.94
CA ALA A 108 17.52 12.24 6.88
C ALA A 108 17.92 10.79 7.19
N TRP A 109 17.27 10.16 8.18
CA TRP A 109 17.47 8.76 8.50
C TRP A 109 17.03 7.84 7.36
N LEU A 110 15.84 8.05 6.78
CA LEU A 110 15.34 7.28 5.65
C LEU A 110 16.25 7.44 4.42
N ARG A 111 16.66 8.66 4.10
CA ARG A 111 17.61 8.92 3.00
C ARG A 111 18.90 8.12 3.20
N ARG A 112 19.48 8.14 4.42
CA ARG A 112 20.67 7.34 4.74
C ARG A 112 20.43 5.84 4.58
N PHE A 113 19.23 5.36 4.94
CA PHE A 113 18.84 3.96 4.76
C PHE A 113 18.83 3.58 3.29
N HIS A 114 18.16 4.36 2.46
CA HIS A 114 17.98 4.06 1.03
C HIS A 114 19.19 4.41 0.16
N ALA A 115 20.09 5.30 0.60
CA ALA A 115 21.23 5.78 -0.19
C ALA A 115 22.20 4.67 -0.66
N ALA A 116 22.24 3.53 0.01
CA ALA A 116 23.08 2.39 -0.37
C ALA A 116 22.39 1.42 -1.34
N SER A 117 21.12 1.63 -1.67
CA SER A 117 20.38 0.78 -2.60
C SER A 117 20.63 1.20 -4.05
N SER A 118 20.63 0.23 -4.95
CA SER A 118 20.74 0.47 -6.40
C SER A 118 19.49 1.11 -6.97
N ALA A 119 18.32 0.83 -6.37
CA ALA A 119 17.05 1.46 -6.72
C ALA A 119 16.14 1.58 -5.50
N VAL A 120 15.39 2.69 -5.43
CA VAL A 120 14.34 2.95 -4.45
C VAL A 120 13.00 2.93 -5.16
N LEU A 121 12.22 1.88 -4.95
CA LEU A 121 10.96 1.67 -5.64
C LEU A 121 9.84 2.49 -4.97
N VAL A 122 9.12 3.28 -5.77
CA VAL A 122 8.01 4.14 -5.31
C VAL A 122 6.74 3.89 -6.09
N ALA A 123 5.60 4.09 -5.43
CA ALA A 123 4.31 3.72 -6.00
C ALA A 123 3.70 4.76 -6.94
N THR A 124 4.06 6.03 -6.80
CA THR A 124 3.40 7.12 -7.52
C THR A 124 4.36 8.26 -7.87
N PRO A 125 4.07 9.04 -8.94
CA PRO A 125 4.83 10.22 -9.29
C PRO A 125 4.91 11.27 -8.17
N ALA A 126 3.85 11.45 -7.40
CA ALA A 126 3.85 12.40 -6.28
C ALA A 126 4.80 11.97 -5.15
N ILE A 127 4.94 10.67 -4.90
CA ILE A 127 5.93 10.15 -3.94
C ILE A 127 7.34 10.31 -4.50
N ARG A 128 7.55 10.04 -5.80
CA ARG A 128 8.83 10.31 -6.47
C ARG A 128 9.26 11.76 -6.26
N ALA A 129 8.42 12.72 -6.64
CA ALA A 129 8.72 14.15 -6.50
C ALA A 129 8.99 14.55 -5.05
N LEU A 130 8.23 14.00 -4.08
CA LEU A 130 8.44 14.21 -2.66
C LEU A 130 9.84 13.78 -2.22
N LEU A 131 10.27 12.59 -2.63
CA LEU A 131 11.57 12.02 -2.22
C LEU A 131 12.74 12.72 -2.94
N GLU A 132 12.60 13.04 -4.23
CA GLU A 132 13.57 13.82 -4.99
C GLU A 132 13.81 15.19 -4.36
N ALA A 133 12.74 15.91 -4.00
CA ALA A 133 12.84 17.19 -3.28
C ALA A 133 13.52 17.08 -1.91
N ARG A 134 13.64 15.86 -1.36
CA ARG A 134 14.34 15.58 -0.10
C ARG A 134 15.73 14.95 -0.30
N GLY A 135 16.22 14.94 -1.55
CA GLY A 135 17.56 14.47 -1.91
C GLY A 135 17.73 12.95 -1.92
N PHE A 136 16.64 12.19 -2.15
CA PHE A 136 16.76 10.78 -2.48
C PHE A 136 17.18 10.62 -3.95
N ALA A 137 17.97 9.59 -4.23
CA ALA A 137 18.45 9.25 -5.55
C ALA A 137 17.97 7.85 -5.97
N ASN A 138 18.22 7.47 -7.21
CA ASN A 138 17.95 6.13 -7.75
C ASN A 138 16.47 5.70 -7.62
N ILE A 139 15.53 6.64 -7.75
CA ILE A 139 14.11 6.38 -7.60
C ILE A 139 13.56 5.75 -8.88
N VAL A 140 12.86 4.61 -8.72
CA VAL A 140 12.24 3.84 -9.81
C VAL A 140 10.75 3.66 -9.53
N ASP A 141 9.93 3.78 -10.57
CA ASP A 141 8.48 3.60 -10.44
C ASP A 141 8.13 2.11 -10.32
N TRP A 142 7.30 1.82 -9.36
CA TRP A 142 6.72 0.50 -9.13
C TRP A 142 5.26 0.64 -8.72
N SER A 143 4.36 0.56 -9.68
CA SER A 143 2.93 0.68 -9.47
C SER A 143 2.39 -0.43 -8.55
N ARG A 144 1.12 -0.35 -8.26
CA ARG A 144 0.40 -1.42 -7.54
C ARG A 144 -0.58 -2.07 -8.50
N GLY A 145 -1.03 -3.25 -8.12
CA GLY A 145 -2.03 -3.99 -8.89
C GLY A 145 -3.29 -4.25 -8.08
N VAL A 146 -4.28 -4.78 -8.76
CA VAL A 146 -5.52 -5.31 -8.22
C VAL A 146 -5.76 -6.70 -8.83
N ASP A 147 -6.41 -7.57 -8.08
CA ASP A 147 -6.90 -8.86 -8.59
C ASP A 147 -8.21 -8.61 -9.34
N THR A 148 -8.11 -8.50 -10.67
CA THR A 148 -9.25 -8.19 -11.55
C THR A 148 -10.23 -9.36 -11.73
N ASP A 149 -9.84 -10.57 -11.33
CA ASP A 149 -10.74 -11.74 -11.32
C ASP A 149 -11.60 -11.70 -10.05
N LEU A 150 -11.04 -11.26 -8.95
CA LEU A 150 -11.71 -11.10 -7.66
C LEU A 150 -12.55 -9.81 -7.61
N PHE A 151 -11.91 -8.67 -7.91
CA PHE A 151 -12.56 -7.36 -7.93
C PHE A 151 -13.09 -7.07 -9.33
N THR A 152 -14.30 -7.49 -9.57
CA THR A 152 -15.01 -7.36 -10.84
C THR A 152 -16.47 -6.93 -10.58
N PRO A 153 -17.13 -6.25 -11.51
CA PRO A 153 -18.56 -5.97 -11.38
C PRO A 153 -19.38 -7.23 -11.17
N GLY A 154 -20.42 -7.13 -10.37
CA GLY A 154 -21.31 -8.25 -10.08
C GLY A 154 -22.46 -7.80 -9.21
N GLU A 155 -23.43 -8.69 -9.03
CA GLU A 155 -24.48 -8.49 -8.05
C GLU A 155 -23.98 -8.89 -6.66
N SER A 156 -24.07 -7.96 -5.72
CA SER A 156 -23.75 -8.23 -4.33
C SER A 156 -24.77 -9.20 -3.75
N ARG A 157 -24.34 -10.40 -3.39
CA ARG A 157 -25.20 -11.46 -2.83
C ARG A 157 -25.39 -11.37 -1.33
N PHE A 158 -24.65 -10.47 -0.67
CA PHE A 158 -24.52 -10.48 0.79
C PHE A 158 -25.03 -9.22 1.49
N VAL A 159 -25.38 -8.16 0.74
CA VAL A 159 -25.65 -6.86 1.37
C VAL A 159 -26.85 -6.18 0.73
N GLU A 160 -27.97 -6.16 1.43
CA GLU A 160 -29.11 -5.30 1.12
C GLU A 160 -29.08 -4.06 2.00
N LEU A 161 -28.78 -2.90 1.41
CA LEU A 161 -28.74 -1.61 2.09
C LEU A 161 -29.50 -0.56 1.27
N PRO A 162 -30.14 0.41 1.92
CA PRO A 162 -30.75 1.56 1.23
C PRO A 162 -29.74 2.29 0.36
N ARG A 163 -30.11 2.54 -0.90
CA ARG A 163 -29.28 3.27 -1.87
C ARG A 163 -29.54 4.78 -1.80
N PRO A 164 -28.55 5.61 -2.20
CA PRO A 164 -27.20 5.24 -2.61
C PRO A 164 -26.33 4.75 -1.43
N VAL A 165 -25.37 3.86 -1.71
CA VAL A 165 -24.42 3.34 -0.72
C VAL A 165 -23.06 4.00 -0.93
N PHE A 166 -22.62 4.77 0.07
CA PHE A 166 -21.29 5.40 0.13
C PHE A 166 -20.38 4.52 0.98
N LEU A 167 -19.36 3.95 0.37
CA LEU A 167 -18.49 2.94 0.96
C LEU A 167 -17.13 3.52 1.35
N PHE A 168 -16.69 3.23 2.57
CA PHE A 168 -15.28 3.30 2.97
C PHE A 168 -14.75 1.88 3.21
N VAL A 169 -13.53 1.61 2.74
CA VAL A 169 -12.78 0.38 3.06
C VAL A 169 -11.40 0.75 3.57
N GLY A 170 -11.03 0.19 4.72
CA GLY A 170 -9.69 0.39 5.27
C GLY A 170 -9.62 0.27 6.77
N ARG A 171 -8.42 0.49 7.31
CA ARG A 171 -8.20 0.52 8.75
C ARG A 171 -8.97 1.68 9.39
N VAL A 172 -9.70 1.41 10.48
CA VAL A 172 -10.45 2.42 11.23
C VAL A 172 -9.51 3.09 12.24
N ALA A 173 -8.73 4.07 11.75
CA ALA A 173 -7.68 4.74 12.51
C ALA A 173 -7.61 6.25 12.15
N VAL A 174 -6.93 7.04 12.99
CA VAL A 174 -6.88 8.51 12.90
C VAL A 174 -6.40 8.99 11.53
N GLU A 175 -5.37 8.35 10.98
CA GLU A 175 -4.79 8.70 9.69
C GLU A 175 -5.74 8.52 8.50
N LYS A 176 -6.80 7.73 8.66
CA LYS A 176 -7.81 7.51 7.61
C LYS A 176 -8.95 8.52 7.63
N ASN A 177 -9.00 9.40 8.63
CA ASN A 177 -9.94 10.53 8.71
C ASN A 177 -11.42 10.13 8.51
N LEU A 178 -11.85 9.00 9.08
CA LEU A 178 -13.25 8.56 8.96
C LEU A 178 -14.27 9.59 9.46
N PRO A 179 -14.02 10.37 10.54
CA PRO A 179 -14.93 11.45 10.93
C PRO A 179 -15.26 12.41 9.79
N GLY A 180 -14.29 12.69 8.89
CA GLY A 180 -14.51 13.53 7.72
C GLY A 180 -15.46 12.94 6.68
N PHE A 181 -15.66 11.62 6.66
CA PHE A 181 -16.68 10.94 5.85
C PHE A 181 -18.00 10.78 6.61
N LEU A 182 -17.94 10.34 7.86
CA LEU A 182 -19.14 10.00 8.63
C LEU A 182 -20.00 11.22 8.96
N ALA A 183 -19.39 12.40 9.09
CA ALA A 183 -20.08 13.67 9.36
C ALA A 183 -20.73 14.30 8.12
N LEU A 184 -20.49 13.77 6.90
CA LEU A 184 -21.11 14.32 5.69
C LEU A 184 -22.62 14.11 5.70
N ASP A 185 -23.36 15.11 5.24
CA ASP A 185 -24.79 14.97 4.97
C ASP A 185 -24.98 14.35 3.57
N LEU A 186 -25.15 13.02 3.55
CA LEU A 186 -25.30 12.24 2.32
C LEU A 186 -26.59 11.42 2.40
N PRO A 187 -27.35 11.34 1.28
CA PRO A 187 -28.52 10.48 1.22
C PRO A 187 -28.13 8.99 1.27
N GLY A 188 -29.02 8.15 1.79
CA GLY A 188 -28.81 6.69 1.79
C GLY A 188 -27.85 6.20 2.88
N THR A 189 -27.03 5.21 2.56
CA THR A 189 -26.23 4.47 3.54
C THR A 189 -24.75 4.86 3.53
N LYS A 190 -24.19 5.19 4.67
CA LYS A 190 -22.72 5.26 4.89
C LYS A 190 -22.25 3.90 5.41
N LEU A 191 -21.42 3.22 4.64
CA LEU A 191 -20.94 1.87 4.92
C LEU A 191 -19.44 1.87 5.18
N VAL A 192 -19.04 1.27 6.30
CA VAL A 192 -17.62 1.15 6.71
C VAL A 192 -17.23 -0.32 6.78
N VAL A 193 -16.31 -0.72 5.91
CA VAL A 193 -15.67 -2.03 5.91
C VAL A 193 -14.24 -1.90 6.42
N GLY A 194 -13.99 -2.51 7.57
CA GLY A 194 -12.68 -2.47 8.20
C GLY A 194 -12.75 -2.52 9.71
N ASP A 195 -11.58 -2.59 10.32
CA ASP A 195 -11.43 -2.60 11.77
C ASP A 195 -10.26 -1.71 12.21
N GLY A 196 -10.21 -1.39 13.49
CA GLY A 196 -9.13 -0.59 14.05
C GLY A 196 -9.49 0.12 15.34
N PRO A 197 -8.52 0.84 15.94
CA PRO A 197 -8.65 1.38 17.30
C PRO A 197 -9.77 2.42 17.48
N GLN A 198 -10.25 3.04 16.40
CA GLN A 198 -11.32 4.04 16.49
C GLN A 198 -12.72 3.46 16.24
N ARG A 199 -12.86 2.18 15.89
CA ARG A 199 -14.14 1.60 15.45
C ARG A 199 -15.24 1.78 16.50
N ALA A 200 -15.02 1.34 17.74
CA ALA A 200 -16.03 1.39 18.78
C ALA A 200 -16.53 2.82 19.04
N ALA A 201 -15.60 3.78 19.19
CA ALA A 201 -15.93 5.17 19.44
C ALA A 201 -16.65 5.84 18.25
N LEU A 202 -16.30 5.49 17.01
CA LEU A 202 -16.97 6.03 15.82
C LEU A 202 -18.35 5.40 15.61
N GLN A 203 -18.53 4.14 15.93
CA GLN A 203 -19.82 3.45 15.84
C GLN A 203 -20.82 4.02 16.86
N GLU A 204 -20.36 4.35 18.06
CA GLU A 204 -21.16 5.05 19.08
C GLU A 204 -21.53 6.48 18.64
N ARG A 205 -20.57 7.21 18.08
CA ARG A 205 -20.75 8.61 17.66
C ARG A 205 -21.62 8.78 16.43
N TYR A 206 -21.63 7.79 15.52
CA TYR A 206 -22.35 7.82 14.24
C TYR A 206 -23.22 6.56 14.10
N PRO A 207 -24.33 6.46 14.87
CA PRO A 207 -25.17 5.27 14.93
C PRO A 207 -25.90 4.94 13.61
N ASP A 208 -26.09 5.94 12.73
CA ASP A 208 -26.71 5.75 11.41
C ASP A 208 -25.75 5.15 10.37
N ALA A 209 -24.48 5.06 10.67
CA ALA A 209 -23.49 4.45 9.80
C ALA A 209 -23.38 2.93 10.05
N VAL A 210 -23.26 2.16 8.97
CA VAL A 210 -23.18 0.68 9.05
C VAL A 210 -21.71 0.26 9.12
N PHE A 211 -21.30 -0.39 10.20
CA PHE A 211 -19.95 -0.93 10.39
C PHE A 211 -19.99 -2.46 10.36
N VAL A 212 -19.37 -3.06 9.35
CA VAL A 212 -19.42 -4.53 9.13
C VAL A 212 -18.13 -5.26 9.54
N GLY A 213 -17.13 -4.52 10.05
CA GLY A 213 -15.84 -5.10 10.42
C GLY A 213 -14.91 -5.34 9.23
N ALA A 214 -13.76 -5.96 9.50
CA ALA A 214 -12.81 -6.30 8.46
C ALA A 214 -13.34 -7.43 7.59
N LYS A 215 -13.18 -7.29 6.27
CA LYS A 215 -13.58 -8.25 5.25
C LYS A 215 -12.45 -8.51 4.27
N THR A 216 -12.43 -9.68 3.65
CA THR A 216 -11.40 -10.08 2.68
C THR A 216 -12.03 -10.90 1.55
N GLY A 217 -11.29 -11.09 0.46
CA GLY A 217 -11.68 -11.96 -0.65
C GLY A 217 -13.03 -11.59 -1.25
N VAL A 218 -13.82 -12.60 -1.58
CA VAL A 218 -15.14 -12.46 -2.24
C VAL A 218 -16.11 -11.61 -1.42
N GLU A 219 -16.06 -11.72 -0.08
CA GLU A 219 -16.90 -10.92 0.79
C GLU A 219 -16.58 -9.42 0.65
N LEU A 220 -15.28 -9.05 0.66
CA LEU A 220 -14.87 -7.67 0.43
C LEU A 220 -15.28 -7.16 -0.96
N ALA A 221 -15.08 -7.97 -2.00
CA ALA A 221 -15.49 -7.63 -3.36
C ALA A 221 -16.99 -7.33 -3.45
N SER A 222 -17.83 -8.08 -2.73
CA SER A 222 -19.28 -7.86 -2.68
C SER A 222 -19.68 -6.49 -2.14
N TYR A 223 -18.92 -5.94 -1.19
CA TYR A 223 -19.17 -4.59 -0.68
C TYR A 223 -18.84 -3.52 -1.70
N TYR A 224 -17.74 -3.66 -2.47
CA TYR A 224 -17.46 -2.77 -3.58
C TYR A 224 -18.52 -2.85 -4.68
N GLN A 225 -18.94 -4.06 -5.05
CA GLN A 225 -20.01 -4.27 -6.05
C GLN A 225 -21.33 -3.61 -5.63
N ARG A 226 -21.66 -3.64 -4.33
CA ARG A 226 -22.86 -3.00 -3.78
C ARG A 226 -22.81 -1.50 -3.74
N ALA A 227 -21.64 -0.92 -3.58
CA ALA A 227 -21.45 0.51 -3.41
C ALA A 227 -21.79 1.30 -4.70
N ASP A 228 -22.38 2.47 -4.51
CA ASP A 228 -22.60 3.46 -5.56
C ASP A 228 -21.41 4.39 -5.72
N VAL A 229 -20.76 4.74 -4.60
CA VAL A 229 -19.54 5.56 -4.57
C VAL A 229 -18.58 5.01 -3.50
N PHE A 230 -17.33 4.89 -3.85
CA PHE A 230 -16.25 4.66 -2.90
C PHE A 230 -15.70 6.00 -2.39
N VAL A 231 -15.83 6.27 -1.10
CA VAL A 231 -15.38 7.51 -0.46
C VAL A 231 -14.05 7.29 0.22
N PHE A 232 -13.02 8.06 -0.16
CA PHE A 232 -11.67 7.97 0.39
C PHE A 232 -11.30 9.24 1.14
N PRO A 233 -11.57 9.32 2.46
CA PRO A 233 -11.38 10.54 3.25
C PRO A 233 -9.93 10.74 3.74
N SER A 234 -9.02 9.80 3.47
CA SER A 234 -7.62 9.87 3.88
C SER A 234 -6.91 11.05 3.22
N ARG A 235 -6.05 11.75 4.00
CA ARG A 235 -5.21 12.85 3.50
C ARG A 235 -3.74 12.47 3.36
N THR A 236 -3.36 11.25 3.78
CA THR A 236 -1.96 10.79 3.85
C THR A 236 -1.86 9.35 3.38
N ASP A 237 -1.78 9.13 2.08
CA ASP A 237 -1.57 7.79 1.53
C ASP A 237 -0.49 7.83 0.43
N THR A 238 0.14 6.67 0.17
CA THR A 238 1.17 6.56 -0.87
C THR A 238 0.59 6.15 -2.22
N PHE A 239 -0.50 5.38 -2.22
CA PHE A 239 -1.19 4.89 -3.41
C PHE A 239 -2.69 4.71 -3.16
N GLY A 240 -3.07 3.89 -2.16
CA GLY A 240 -4.46 3.53 -1.89
C GLY A 240 -4.92 2.36 -2.76
N LEU A 241 -4.52 1.12 -2.43
CA LEU A 241 -4.97 -0.08 -3.14
C LEU A 241 -6.49 -0.18 -3.24
N VAL A 242 -7.20 0.26 -2.21
CA VAL A 242 -8.66 0.30 -2.14
C VAL A 242 -9.31 1.17 -3.24
N LEU A 243 -8.57 2.16 -3.78
CA LEU A 243 -9.04 2.96 -4.92
C LEU A 243 -9.13 2.12 -6.19
N VAL A 244 -8.10 1.32 -6.47
CA VAL A 244 -8.09 0.45 -7.66
C VAL A 244 -8.99 -0.76 -7.50
N GLU A 245 -9.18 -1.27 -6.27
CA GLU A 245 -10.17 -2.30 -5.96
C GLU A 245 -11.60 -1.81 -6.25
N ALA A 246 -11.94 -0.60 -5.78
CA ALA A 246 -13.22 0.04 -6.08
C ALA A 246 -13.43 0.22 -7.58
N MET A 247 -12.45 0.82 -8.28
CA MET A 247 -12.55 1.05 -9.71
C MET A 247 -12.64 -0.25 -10.52
N ALA A 248 -11.93 -1.31 -10.12
CA ALA A 248 -12.03 -2.62 -10.78
C ALA A 248 -13.43 -3.22 -10.67
N CYS A 249 -14.13 -2.97 -9.55
CA CYS A 249 -15.55 -3.32 -9.37
C CYS A 249 -16.52 -2.34 -10.08
N GLY A 250 -16.01 -1.34 -10.80
CA GLY A 250 -16.81 -0.32 -11.44
C GLY A 250 -17.42 0.69 -10.46
N THR A 251 -16.87 0.84 -9.27
CA THR A 251 -17.36 1.77 -8.25
C THR A 251 -16.57 3.08 -8.33
N PRO A 252 -17.23 4.20 -8.68
CA PRO A 252 -16.61 5.52 -8.80
C PRO A 252 -15.99 5.99 -7.49
N VAL A 253 -14.92 6.76 -7.57
CA VAL A 253 -14.18 7.25 -6.41
C VAL A 253 -14.53 8.71 -6.12
N ALA A 254 -14.70 9.04 -4.83
CA ALA A 254 -14.72 10.39 -4.30
C ALA A 254 -13.59 10.54 -3.27
N ALA A 255 -12.70 11.52 -3.45
CA ALA A 255 -11.55 11.71 -2.57
C ALA A 255 -11.09 13.15 -2.51
N PHE A 256 -10.25 13.48 -1.52
CA PHE A 256 -9.51 14.74 -1.52
C PHE A 256 -8.41 14.74 -2.61
N PRO A 257 -8.09 15.92 -3.21
CA PRO A 257 -7.03 16.08 -4.19
C PRO A 257 -5.65 16.07 -3.52
N VAL A 258 -5.30 14.94 -2.90
CA VAL A 258 -4.03 14.72 -2.18
C VAL A 258 -3.24 13.59 -2.81
N ARG A 259 -1.99 13.43 -2.39
CA ARG A 259 -1.11 12.32 -2.82
C ARG A 259 -1.79 10.97 -2.62
N GLY A 260 -1.60 10.07 -3.55
CA GLY A 260 -2.35 8.83 -3.71
C GLY A 260 -3.51 9.03 -4.65
N PRO A 261 -4.64 9.63 -4.23
CA PRO A 261 -5.77 9.89 -5.13
C PRO A 261 -5.42 10.62 -6.43
N ILE A 262 -4.63 11.72 -6.39
CA ILE A 262 -4.24 12.47 -7.61
C ILE A 262 -3.42 11.64 -8.61
N ASP A 263 -2.72 10.63 -8.13
CA ASP A 263 -1.88 9.76 -8.96
C ASP A 263 -2.63 8.55 -9.51
N VAL A 264 -3.73 8.16 -8.86
CA VAL A 264 -4.50 6.96 -9.18
C VAL A 264 -5.78 7.33 -9.94
N VAL A 265 -6.49 8.39 -9.52
CA VAL A 265 -7.73 8.89 -10.15
C VAL A 265 -7.37 10.06 -11.07
N LYS A 266 -6.77 9.75 -12.22
CA LYS A 266 -6.28 10.76 -13.18
C LYS A 266 -7.32 11.21 -14.21
N ASP A 267 -8.40 10.45 -14.34
CA ASP A 267 -9.46 10.69 -15.31
C ASP A 267 -10.73 11.10 -14.55
N PRO A 268 -11.31 12.26 -14.83
CA PRO A 268 -12.56 12.71 -14.19
C PRO A 268 -13.76 11.79 -14.50
N ALA A 269 -13.65 10.92 -15.51
CA ALA A 269 -14.68 9.93 -15.81
C ALA A 269 -14.71 8.74 -14.83
N VAL A 270 -13.73 8.63 -13.91
CA VAL A 270 -13.64 7.49 -12.98
C VAL A 270 -13.72 7.88 -11.50
N GLY A 271 -13.65 9.17 -11.21
CA GLY A 271 -13.76 9.67 -9.84
C GLY A 271 -13.69 11.18 -9.77
N VAL A 272 -14.14 11.73 -8.66
CA VAL A 272 -14.17 13.17 -8.39
C VAL A 272 -13.23 13.47 -7.22
N LEU A 273 -12.28 14.37 -7.46
CA LEU A 273 -11.33 14.85 -6.45
C LEU A 273 -11.67 16.30 -6.09
N ASP A 274 -12.13 16.53 -4.87
CA ASP A 274 -12.49 17.88 -4.39
C ASP A 274 -12.12 18.06 -2.90
N ASN A 275 -11.88 19.30 -2.50
CA ASN A 275 -11.70 19.66 -1.09
C ASN A 275 -13.01 19.58 -0.30
N ASP A 276 -14.16 19.70 -0.97
CA ASP A 276 -15.47 19.33 -0.45
C ASP A 276 -15.75 17.85 -0.79
N LEU A 277 -15.49 17.00 0.18
CA LEU A 277 -15.66 15.54 0.00
C LEU A 277 -17.14 15.16 -0.19
N GLY A 278 -18.07 15.94 0.37
CA GLY A 278 -19.52 15.75 0.18
C GLY A 278 -19.93 16.02 -1.25
N ALA A 279 -19.51 17.17 -1.80
CA ALA A 279 -19.73 17.52 -3.20
C ALA A 279 -19.10 16.47 -4.14
N ALA A 280 -17.88 16.02 -3.85
CA ALA A 280 -17.23 14.96 -4.60
C ALA A 280 -18.04 13.65 -4.59
N ALA A 281 -18.55 13.25 -3.43
CA ALA A 281 -19.33 12.02 -3.26
C ALA A 281 -20.65 12.08 -4.04
N LEU A 282 -21.35 13.21 -4.01
CA LEU A 282 -22.60 13.39 -4.76
C LEU A 282 -22.36 13.43 -6.26
N ALA A 283 -21.33 14.15 -6.72
CA ALA A 283 -20.99 14.22 -8.14
C ALA A 283 -20.55 12.85 -8.71
N ALA A 284 -19.86 12.04 -7.93
CA ALA A 284 -19.42 10.71 -8.34
C ALA A 284 -20.58 9.74 -8.63
N LEU A 285 -21.78 9.97 -8.09
CA LEU A 285 -22.99 9.17 -8.38
C LEU A 285 -23.39 9.18 -9.87
N ALA A 286 -23.02 10.23 -10.60
CA ALA A 286 -23.37 10.38 -12.01
C ALA A 286 -22.38 9.70 -12.98
N LEU A 287 -21.27 9.13 -12.47
CA LEU A 287 -20.23 8.55 -13.31
C LEU A 287 -20.63 7.16 -13.85
N ASP A 288 -20.24 6.89 -15.11
CA ASP A 288 -20.47 5.60 -15.75
C ASP A 288 -19.56 4.51 -15.18
N ARG A 289 -20.18 3.53 -14.54
CA ARG A 289 -19.51 2.41 -13.88
C ARG A 289 -18.67 1.55 -14.85
N GLU A 290 -19.04 1.46 -16.13
CA GLU A 290 -18.26 0.69 -17.11
C GLU A 290 -16.97 1.42 -17.50
N ASN A 291 -16.98 2.76 -17.59
CA ASN A 291 -15.77 3.56 -17.76
C ASN A 291 -14.83 3.40 -16.56
N VAL A 292 -15.40 3.43 -15.35
CA VAL A 292 -14.65 3.21 -14.09
C VAL A 292 -13.98 1.83 -14.09
N ARG A 293 -14.73 0.78 -14.43
CA ARG A 293 -14.22 -0.59 -14.52
C ARG A 293 -13.07 -0.71 -15.51
N ARG A 294 -13.25 -0.23 -16.74
CA ARG A 294 -12.21 -0.28 -17.79
C ARG A 294 -10.93 0.42 -17.35
N TYR A 295 -11.06 1.49 -16.58
CA TYR A 295 -9.90 2.17 -16.03
C TYR A 295 -9.22 1.35 -14.94
N GLY A 296 -9.99 0.81 -13.98
CA GLY A 296 -9.48 -0.03 -12.88
C GLY A 296 -8.71 -1.27 -13.37
N GLN A 297 -9.16 -1.88 -14.47
CA GLN A 297 -8.51 -3.06 -15.08
C GLN A 297 -7.09 -2.80 -15.63
N ARG A 298 -6.69 -1.55 -15.81
CA ARG A 298 -5.29 -1.21 -16.20
C ARG A 298 -4.28 -1.50 -15.10
N TYR A 299 -4.74 -1.63 -13.85
CA TYR A 299 -3.91 -1.94 -12.71
C TYR A 299 -3.87 -3.45 -12.48
N SER A 300 -2.94 -4.17 -13.11
CA SER A 300 -2.79 -5.60 -12.89
C SER A 300 -1.57 -5.92 -12.03
N TRP A 301 -1.68 -6.98 -11.21
CA TRP A 301 -0.53 -7.50 -10.46
C TRP A 301 0.57 -8.01 -11.40
N GLU A 302 0.22 -8.53 -12.57
CA GLU A 302 1.19 -8.94 -13.57
C GLU A 302 2.07 -7.77 -14.01
N TYR A 303 1.46 -6.65 -14.42
CA TYR A 303 2.18 -5.44 -14.82
C TYR A 303 3.07 -4.90 -13.70
N SER A 304 2.53 -4.78 -12.48
CA SER A 304 3.28 -4.36 -11.30
C SER A 304 4.48 -5.27 -11.03
N SER A 305 4.29 -6.59 -11.15
CA SER A 305 5.37 -7.56 -10.90
C SER A 305 6.45 -7.52 -11.98
N ARG A 306 6.09 -7.27 -13.26
CA ARG A 306 7.07 -7.03 -14.33
C ARG A 306 7.94 -5.80 -14.06
N GLN A 307 7.33 -4.68 -13.60
CA GLN A 307 8.08 -3.50 -13.16
C GLN A 307 9.04 -3.83 -12.01
N PHE A 308 8.58 -4.62 -11.04
CA PHE A 308 9.43 -5.06 -9.94
C PHE A 308 10.65 -5.83 -10.43
N VAL A 309 10.46 -6.86 -11.25
CA VAL A 309 11.56 -7.67 -11.79
C VAL A 309 12.54 -6.82 -12.60
N SER A 310 12.03 -5.91 -13.45
CA SER A 310 12.90 -5.03 -14.26
C SER A 310 13.72 -4.04 -13.43
N SER A 311 13.33 -3.79 -12.19
CA SER A 311 14.06 -2.91 -11.25
C SER A 311 15.09 -3.65 -10.38
N LEU A 312 15.06 -4.99 -10.37
CA LEU A 312 16.04 -5.79 -9.63
C LEU A 312 17.41 -5.68 -10.31
N VAL A 313 18.45 -5.76 -9.49
CA VAL A 313 19.84 -5.79 -9.94
C VAL A 313 20.52 -7.05 -9.43
N PRO A 314 21.49 -7.62 -10.17
CA PRO A 314 22.28 -8.75 -9.67
C PRO A 314 22.92 -8.40 -8.32
N ALA A 315 22.77 -9.27 -7.34
CA ALA A 315 23.32 -9.07 -6.01
C ALA A 315 24.85 -9.05 -6.00
N ARG A 316 25.48 -9.77 -6.94
CA ARG A 316 26.93 -9.77 -7.17
C ARG A 316 27.23 -9.24 -8.56
N ASN A 317 28.28 -8.44 -8.72
CA ASN A 317 28.76 -8.11 -10.05
C ASN A 317 29.34 -9.37 -10.72
N LEU A 318 29.05 -9.56 -12.03
CA LEU A 318 29.54 -10.70 -12.82
C LEU A 318 31.06 -10.88 -12.70
N GLU A 319 31.83 -9.78 -12.58
CA GLU A 319 33.28 -9.82 -12.41
C GLU A 319 33.72 -10.45 -11.09
N SER A 320 32.98 -10.22 -9.99
CA SER A 320 33.27 -10.84 -8.69
C SER A 320 32.83 -12.30 -8.63
N ALA A 321 31.82 -12.70 -9.39
CA ALA A 321 31.40 -14.11 -9.52
C ALA A 321 32.40 -14.95 -10.32
N LEU A 322 32.96 -14.40 -11.41
CA LEU A 322 33.99 -15.06 -12.21
C LEU A 322 35.32 -15.17 -11.47
N ALA A 323 35.69 -14.18 -10.63
CA ALA A 323 36.91 -14.23 -9.82
C ALA A 323 36.86 -15.23 -8.63
N GLN A 324 35.65 -15.70 -8.23
CA GLN A 324 35.48 -16.72 -7.20
C GLN A 324 35.36 -18.15 -7.76
N ALA A 325 35.12 -18.27 -9.07
CA ALA A 325 35.02 -19.54 -9.79
C ALA A 325 36.37 -19.96 -10.46
N ALA A 326 37.37 -19.09 -10.48
CA ALA A 326 38.73 -19.32 -10.94
C ALA A 326 39.69 -19.57 -9.78
#